data_015368916202ab34b78be47fd17f33a1
#
_entry.id   015368916202ab34b78be47fd17f33a1
#
_cell.length_a   1.000
_cell.length_b   1.000
_cell.length_c   1.000
_cell.angle_alpha   90.00
_cell.angle_beta   90.00
_cell.angle_gamma   90.00
#
_symmetry.space_group_name_H-M   'P 1'
#
loop_
_entity.id
_entity.type
_entity.pdbx_description
1 polymer ?
#
loop_
_entity_poly.entity_id
_entity_poly.type
_entity_poly.pdbx_seq_one_letter_code
_entity_poly.pdbx_strand_id
1 'polypeptide(L)'
;MLQEPKIGAIVFYVKDIKRAEAFYRDVLGLTIRVMPPATDEDHAGPWMMSDVGDVSLIFFQRAEKPGKTPIVVFTLDRGGIDDVVEQLARKGAQIVVPVSEAPGGWSADFVDPDGHVWSFYQSNKQPRKREVSG
;
A
#
# COMPACT_ATOMS: atom_id res chain seq x y z
N MET A 1 0.15 16.89 11.10
CA MET A 1 -0.37 15.62 11.53
C MET A 1 0.59 14.45 11.30
N LEU A 2 1.02 14.23 10.06
CA LEU A 2 2.07 13.24 9.82
C LEU A 2 3.40 13.81 10.25
N GLN A 3 4.18 13.03 11.00
CA GLN A 3 5.52 13.41 11.38
C GLN A 3 6.50 12.65 10.50
N GLU A 4 7.38 13.40 9.86
CA GLU A 4 8.37 12.82 8.94
C GLU A 4 7.71 11.88 7.93
N PRO A 5 6.72 12.37 7.18
CA PRO A 5 6.04 11.51 6.22
C PRO A 5 7.02 10.97 5.19
N LYS A 6 6.82 9.71 4.83
CA LYS A 6 7.71 9.08 3.86
C LYS A 6 6.85 8.19 2.96
N ILE A 7 7.15 8.24 1.66
CA ILE A 7 6.49 7.36 0.69
C ILE A 7 7.25 6.05 0.71
N GLY A 8 6.56 4.99 1.14
CA GLY A 8 7.19 3.67 1.23
C GLY A 8 6.91 2.78 0.04
N ALA A 9 5.78 3.01 -0.64
CA ALA A 9 5.41 2.16 -1.75
C ALA A 9 4.49 2.88 -2.73
N ILE A 10 4.49 2.40 -3.97
CA ILE A 10 3.54 2.81 -5.00
C ILE A 10 2.94 1.54 -5.56
N VAL A 11 1.61 1.44 -5.53
CA VAL A 11 0.90 0.23 -5.93
C VAL A 11 0.30 0.42 -7.32
N PHE A 12 0.48 -0.60 -8.16
CA PHE A 12 -0.10 -0.65 -9.50
C PHE A 12 -0.99 -1.88 -9.62
N TYR A 13 -2.14 -1.71 -10.26
CA TYR A 13 -2.96 -2.84 -10.68
C TYR A 13 -2.66 -3.12 -12.14
N VAL A 14 -2.28 -4.35 -12.45
CA VAL A 14 -1.93 -4.74 -13.81
C VAL A 14 -2.89 -5.83 -14.28
N LYS A 15 -3.08 -5.88 -15.60
CA LYS A 15 -3.95 -6.88 -16.20
C LYS A 15 -3.37 -8.28 -16.16
N ASP A 16 -2.08 -8.38 -16.41
CA ASP A 16 -1.37 -9.65 -16.56
C ASP A 16 -0.02 -9.50 -15.90
N ILE A 17 0.19 -10.23 -14.80
CA ILE A 17 1.41 -10.11 -14.01
C ILE A 17 2.65 -10.56 -14.80
N LYS A 18 2.53 -11.59 -15.64
CA LYS A 18 3.68 -12.08 -16.41
C LYS A 18 4.09 -11.08 -17.47
N ARG A 19 3.14 -10.44 -18.10
CA ARG A 19 3.43 -9.42 -19.11
C ARG A 19 4.06 -8.20 -18.45
N ALA A 20 3.55 -7.81 -17.28
CA ALA A 20 4.12 -6.71 -16.52
C ALA A 20 5.54 -7.03 -16.07
N GLU A 21 5.76 -8.26 -15.59
CA GLU A 21 7.09 -8.70 -15.16
C GLU A 21 8.09 -8.57 -16.30
N ALA A 22 7.73 -9.06 -17.49
CA ALA A 22 8.61 -8.97 -18.64
C ALA A 22 8.95 -7.52 -18.98
N PHE A 23 7.97 -6.63 -18.95
CA PHE A 23 8.21 -5.23 -19.24
C PHE A 23 9.13 -4.58 -18.22
N TYR A 24 8.82 -4.72 -16.94
CA TYR A 24 9.60 -4.02 -15.91
C TYR A 24 10.99 -4.61 -15.72
N ARG A 25 11.14 -5.92 -15.92
CA ARG A 25 12.44 -6.56 -15.82
C ARG A 25 13.28 -6.36 -17.09
N ASP A 26 12.71 -6.71 -18.25
CA ASP A 26 13.49 -6.79 -19.49
C ASP A 26 13.63 -5.45 -20.19
N VAL A 27 12.60 -4.60 -20.12
CA VAL A 27 12.63 -3.30 -20.79
C VAL A 27 13.20 -2.23 -19.86
N LEU A 28 12.72 -2.16 -18.63
CA LEU A 28 13.19 -1.15 -17.69
C LEU A 28 14.39 -1.57 -16.85
N GLY A 29 14.68 -2.85 -16.80
CA GLY A 29 15.85 -3.34 -16.06
C GLY A 29 15.68 -3.39 -14.55
N LEU A 30 14.45 -3.39 -14.05
CA LEU A 30 14.21 -3.46 -12.61
C LEU A 30 14.43 -4.88 -12.08
N THR A 31 14.86 -4.98 -10.83
CA THR A 31 14.96 -6.26 -10.15
C THR A 31 13.58 -6.62 -9.60
N ILE A 32 12.96 -7.65 -10.17
CA ILE A 32 11.60 -8.05 -9.82
C ILE A 32 11.64 -9.27 -8.91
N ARG A 33 10.88 -9.22 -7.83
CA ARG A 33 10.63 -10.37 -6.96
C ARG A 33 9.17 -10.76 -7.09
N VAL A 34 8.91 -11.99 -7.52
CA VAL A 34 7.55 -12.52 -7.58
C VAL A 34 7.23 -13.13 -6.23
N MET A 35 6.12 -12.70 -5.64
CA MET A 35 5.74 -13.10 -4.30
C MET A 35 4.57 -14.06 -4.35
N PRO A 36 4.48 -14.99 -3.37
CA PRO A 36 3.30 -15.86 -3.29
C PRO A 36 2.07 -15.07 -2.86
N PRO A 37 0.86 -15.59 -3.07
CA PRO A 37 -0.34 -14.94 -2.59
C PRO A 37 -0.25 -14.65 -1.11
N ALA A 38 -0.72 -13.48 -0.70
CA ALA A 38 -0.56 -13.03 0.67
C ALA A 38 -1.52 -13.72 1.64
N THR A 39 -2.70 -14.11 1.17
CA THR A 39 -3.70 -14.79 1.99
C THR A 39 -4.43 -15.81 1.14
N ASP A 40 -4.96 -16.82 1.79
CA ASP A 40 -5.75 -17.86 1.11
C ASP A 40 -7.06 -17.33 0.56
N GLU A 41 -7.58 -16.26 1.13
CA GLU A 41 -8.81 -15.66 0.69
C GLU A 41 -8.64 -14.74 -0.49
N ASP A 42 -7.44 -14.45 -0.80
CA ASP A 42 -7.25 -13.48 -1.80
C ASP A 42 -7.26 -14.12 -3.13
N HIS A 43 -8.22 -13.91 -3.77
CA HIS A 43 -8.36 -13.95 -5.09
C HIS A 43 -7.20 -13.53 -5.86
N ALA A 44 -6.30 -13.05 -5.27
CA ALA A 44 -5.18 -12.59 -5.96
C ALA A 44 -4.23 -13.72 -6.15
N GLY A 45 -3.84 -13.99 -7.31
CA GLY A 45 -2.71 -14.83 -7.62
C GLY A 45 -1.43 -14.22 -7.05
N PRO A 46 -0.28 -14.66 -7.53
CA PRO A 46 0.98 -14.08 -7.09
C PRO A 46 1.03 -12.58 -7.43
N TRP A 47 1.76 -11.85 -6.61
CA TRP A 47 2.03 -10.44 -6.84
C TRP A 47 3.54 -10.25 -6.94
N MET A 48 3.97 -9.09 -7.33
CA MET A 48 5.41 -8.86 -7.47
C MET A 48 5.78 -7.48 -6.95
N MET A 49 7.06 -7.31 -6.65
CA MET A 49 7.55 -6.04 -6.17
C MET A 49 8.97 -5.78 -6.63
N SER A 50 9.34 -4.52 -6.62
CA SER A 50 10.68 -4.06 -6.95
C SER A 50 11.03 -2.89 -6.04
N ASP A 51 12.18 -2.98 -5.39
CA ASP A 51 12.67 -1.87 -4.57
C ASP A 51 13.47 -0.92 -5.44
N VAL A 52 13.05 0.34 -5.47
CA VAL A 52 13.70 1.38 -6.25
C VAL A 52 14.07 2.48 -5.26
N GLY A 53 15.32 2.51 -4.84
CA GLY A 53 15.74 3.37 -3.75
C GLY A 53 14.99 2.99 -2.48
N ASP A 54 14.39 3.97 -1.83
CA ASP A 54 13.64 3.74 -0.60
C ASP A 54 12.16 3.46 -0.85
N VAL A 55 11.75 3.35 -2.11
CA VAL A 55 10.35 3.14 -2.47
C VAL A 55 10.19 1.76 -3.08
N SER A 56 9.18 1.02 -2.63
CA SER A 56 8.84 -0.28 -3.22
C SER A 56 7.72 -0.08 -4.24
N LEU A 57 7.92 -0.59 -5.45
CA LEU A 57 6.85 -0.68 -6.43
C LEU A 57 6.18 -2.03 -6.23
N ILE A 58 4.86 -2.03 -6.11
CA ILE A 58 4.11 -3.24 -5.84
C ILE A 58 3.05 -3.42 -6.92
N PHE A 59 2.98 -4.62 -7.48
CA PHE A 59 2.09 -4.91 -8.61
C PHE A 59 1.15 -6.05 -8.25
N PHE A 60 -0.14 -5.78 -8.29
CA PHE A 60 -1.17 -6.80 -8.09
C PHE A 60 -1.92 -6.99 -9.40
N GLN A 61 -2.28 -8.23 -9.68
CA GLN A 61 -3.11 -8.50 -10.86
C GLN A 61 -4.57 -8.22 -10.50
N ARG A 62 -5.12 -7.16 -11.09
CA ARG A 62 -6.47 -6.69 -10.82
C ARG A 62 -7.07 -6.15 -12.12
N ALA A 63 -7.42 -7.04 -13.03
CA ALA A 63 -7.91 -6.65 -14.34
C ALA A 63 -9.21 -5.87 -14.29
N GLU A 64 -10.00 -6.07 -13.23
CA GLU A 64 -11.30 -5.45 -13.09
C GLU A 64 -11.25 -4.03 -12.52
N LYS A 65 -10.08 -3.53 -12.18
CA LYS A 65 -9.95 -2.20 -11.57
C LYS A 65 -8.99 -1.29 -12.34
N PRO A 66 -9.16 -1.16 -13.65
CA PRO A 66 -8.28 -0.27 -14.40
C PRO A 66 -8.55 1.18 -13.97
N GLY A 67 -7.49 1.97 -13.91
CA GLY A 67 -7.63 3.39 -13.57
C GLY A 67 -7.74 3.71 -12.10
N LYS A 68 -7.63 2.70 -11.23
CA LYS A 68 -7.65 2.91 -9.79
C LYS A 68 -6.27 3.05 -9.19
N THR A 69 -5.25 3.05 -10.01
CA THR A 69 -3.85 3.17 -9.59
C THR A 69 -3.14 4.20 -10.46
N PRO A 70 -1.97 4.66 -10.04
CA PRO A 70 -1.21 4.19 -8.87
C PRO A 70 -1.82 4.63 -7.54
N ILE A 71 -1.54 3.85 -6.49
CA ILE A 71 -1.86 4.21 -5.12
C ILE A 71 -0.55 4.50 -4.42
N VAL A 72 -0.40 5.71 -3.91
CA VAL A 72 0.81 6.10 -3.17
C VAL A 72 0.61 5.76 -1.71
N VAL A 73 1.59 5.09 -1.12
CA VAL A 73 1.50 4.56 0.24
C VAL A 73 2.49 5.28 1.14
N PHE A 74 1.98 5.87 2.22
CA PHE A 74 2.82 6.39 3.29
C PHE A 74 3.11 5.25 4.26
N THR A 75 4.38 5.00 4.53
CA THR A 75 4.77 4.01 5.52
C THR A 75 4.88 4.68 6.89
N LEU A 76 4.21 4.09 7.87
CA LEU A 76 4.24 4.58 9.24
C LEU A 76 5.28 3.76 10.01
N ASP A 77 6.51 4.25 10.02
CA ASP A 77 7.63 3.52 10.62
C ASP A 77 7.45 3.27 12.12
N ARG A 78 6.72 4.15 12.80
CA ARG A 78 6.47 4.01 14.23
C ARG A 78 5.09 3.42 14.54
N GLY A 79 4.37 2.97 13.51
CA GLY A 79 3.04 2.43 13.69
C GLY A 79 2.00 3.51 13.98
N GLY A 80 0.99 3.15 14.77
CA GLY A 80 -0.07 4.08 15.14
C GLY A 80 -1.12 4.27 14.06
N ILE A 81 -1.29 3.31 13.16
CA ILE A 81 -2.21 3.46 12.03
C ILE A 81 -3.64 3.75 12.47
N ASP A 82 -4.09 3.14 13.58
CA ASP A 82 -5.45 3.39 14.08
C ASP A 82 -5.63 4.86 14.43
N ASP A 83 -4.63 5.44 15.10
CA ASP A 83 -4.71 6.84 15.52
C ASP A 83 -4.61 7.80 14.34
N VAL A 84 -3.75 7.48 13.37
CA VAL A 84 -3.59 8.31 12.19
C VAL A 84 -4.88 8.35 11.37
N VAL A 85 -5.49 7.20 11.17
CA VAL A 85 -6.75 7.10 10.40
C VAL A 85 -7.87 7.83 11.14
N GLU A 86 -7.94 7.68 12.45
CA GLU A 86 -8.95 8.35 13.26
C GLU A 86 -8.81 9.88 13.19
N GLN A 87 -7.59 10.38 13.32
CA GLN A 87 -7.35 11.82 13.20
C GLN A 87 -7.70 12.33 11.81
N LEU A 88 -7.36 11.58 10.78
CA LEU A 88 -7.66 11.96 9.42
C LEU A 88 -9.16 12.06 9.18
N ALA A 89 -9.91 11.07 9.70
CA ALA A 89 -11.36 11.08 9.60
C ALA A 89 -11.97 12.27 10.34
N ARG A 90 -11.44 12.61 11.51
CA ARG A 90 -11.91 13.78 12.27
C ARG A 90 -11.67 15.09 11.51
N LYS A 91 -10.66 15.13 10.68
CA LYS A 91 -10.35 16.30 9.86
C LYS A 91 -11.17 16.35 8.58
N GLY A 92 -12.05 15.39 8.39
CA GLY A 92 -12.98 15.39 7.26
C GLY A 92 -12.57 14.58 6.07
N ALA A 93 -11.45 13.84 6.14
CA ALA A 93 -11.06 13.00 5.03
C ALA A 93 -11.96 11.77 4.94
N GLN A 94 -12.20 11.31 3.73
CA GLN A 94 -13.02 10.13 3.50
C GLN A 94 -12.14 8.87 3.51
N ILE A 95 -12.40 7.99 4.47
CA ILE A 95 -11.72 6.70 4.56
C ILE A 95 -12.51 5.71 3.72
N VAL A 96 -11.88 5.16 2.67
CA VAL A 96 -12.56 4.25 1.76
C VAL A 96 -12.29 2.80 2.08
N VAL A 97 -11.15 2.49 2.72
CA VAL A 97 -10.87 1.16 3.23
C VAL A 97 -10.38 1.33 4.66
N PRO A 98 -11.10 0.79 5.66
CA PRO A 98 -10.67 0.92 7.06
C PRO A 98 -9.40 0.10 7.30
N VAL A 99 -8.79 0.29 8.48
CA VAL A 99 -7.60 -0.47 8.85
C VAL A 99 -7.88 -1.95 8.71
N SER A 100 -7.07 -2.63 7.91
CA SER A 100 -7.25 -4.05 7.55
C SER A 100 -5.90 -4.72 7.43
N GLU A 101 -5.90 -6.04 7.49
CA GLU A 101 -4.67 -6.80 7.31
C GLU A 101 -4.11 -6.60 5.91
N ALA A 102 -2.79 -6.49 5.85
CA ALA A 102 -2.03 -6.38 4.62
C ALA A 102 -0.80 -7.29 4.75
N PRO A 103 -0.09 -7.58 3.67
CA PRO A 103 1.10 -8.41 3.78
C PRO A 103 2.09 -7.86 4.80
N GLY A 104 2.35 -8.62 5.83
CA GLY A 104 3.28 -8.24 6.89
C GLY A 104 2.84 -7.10 7.80
N GLY A 105 1.59 -6.68 7.74
CA GLY A 105 1.15 -5.55 8.56
C GLY A 105 -0.30 -5.16 8.39
N TRP A 106 -0.53 -3.85 8.39
CA TRP A 106 -1.86 -3.26 8.34
C TRP A 106 -1.86 -2.10 7.36
N SER A 107 -2.97 -1.92 6.66
CA SER A 107 -3.13 -0.79 5.75
C SER A 107 -4.52 -0.17 5.87
N ALA A 108 -4.65 1.04 5.35
CA ALA A 108 -5.93 1.73 5.26
C ALA A 108 -5.84 2.68 4.07
N ASP A 109 -6.95 2.87 3.37
CA ASP A 109 -6.98 3.73 2.20
C ASP A 109 -7.94 4.90 2.42
N PHE A 110 -7.55 6.04 1.89
CA PHE A 110 -8.38 7.24 1.92
C PHE A 110 -8.29 7.95 0.58
N VAL A 111 -9.21 8.86 0.34
CA VAL A 111 -9.19 9.65 -0.90
C VAL A 111 -9.08 11.13 -0.57
N ASP A 112 -8.49 11.86 -1.51
CA ASP A 112 -8.47 13.31 -1.43
C ASP A 112 -9.79 13.87 -2.01
N PRO A 113 -10.01 15.20 -2.00
CA PRO A 113 -11.27 15.76 -2.52
C PRO A 113 -11.54 15.45 -3.98
N ASP A 114 -10.52 15.15 -4.76
CA ASP A 114 -10.69 14.82 -6.18
C ASP A 114 -10.78 13.31 -6.43
N GLY A 115 -10.76 12.51 -5.37
CA GLY A 115 -10.91 11.07 -5.48
C GLY A 115 -9.63 10.28 -5.71
N HIS A 116 -8.47 10.92 -5.61
CA HIS A 116 -7.21 10.19 -5.71
C HIS A 116 -7.02 9.33 -4.48
N VAL A 117 -6.64 8.07 -4.70
CA VAL A 117 -6.49 7.10 -3.61
C VAL A 117 -5.08 7.14 -3.04
N TRP A 118 -5.01 7.20 -1.72
CA TRP A 118 -3.77 7.15 -0.94
C TRP A 118 -3.92 6.07 0.11
N SER A 119 -2.82 5.58 0.61
CA SER A 119 -2.85 4.52 1.61
C SER A 119 -1.84 4.77 2.72
N PHE A 120 -2.12 4.21 3.89
CA PHE A 120 -1.12 4.07 4.95
C PHE A 120 -0.78 2.60 5.10
N TYR A 121 0.45 2.31 5.46
CA TYR A 121 0.89 0.98 5.79
C TYR A 121 1.79 1.02 7.01
N GLN A 122 1.63 0.05 7.89
CA GLN A 122 2.59 -0.18 8.97
C GLN A 122 2.88 -1.67 9.09
N SER A 123 4.08 -1.97 9.58
CA SER A 123 4.46 -3.33 9.90
C SER A 123 3.68 -3.84 11.12
N ASN A 124 3.40 -5.14 11.15
CA ASN A 124 2.79 -5.77 12.31
C ASN A 124 3.73 -5.81 13.53
N LYS A 125 4.98 -5.40 13.36
CA LYS A 125 5.92 -5.28 14.47
C LYS A 125 5.76 -3.98 15.25
N GLN A 126 4.94 -3.06 14.73
CA GLN A 126 4.67 -1.79 15.37
C GLN A 126 3.25 -1.77 15.93
N PRO A 127 3.01 -1.06 17.04
CA PRO A 127 1.66 -1.01 17.63
C PRO A 127 0.71 -0.22 16.73
N ARG A 128 -0.52 -0.68 16.62
CA ARG A 128 -1.56 0.02 15.86
C ARG A 128 -2.04 1.27 16.56
N LYS A 129 -2.00 1.27 17.89
CA LYS A 129 -2.37 2.43 18.70
C LYS A 129 -1.14 2.89 19.45
N ARG A 130 -0.92 4.18 19.44
CA ARG A 130 0.14 4.74 20.27
C ARG A 130 -0.33 4.75 21.69
N GLU A 131 0.52 4.29 22.62
CA GLU A 131 0.22 4.45 24.00
C GLU A 131 0.19 5.94 24.30
N VAL A 132 -0.89 6.34 24.93
CA VAL A 132 -0.95 7.69 25.46
C VAL A 132 0.00 7.70 26.63
N SER A 133 1.19 8.23 26.42
CA SER A 133 2.06 8.49 27.54
C SER A 133 1.39 9.58 28.33
N GLY A 134 0.68 9.15 29.29
CA GLY A 134 -0.13 10.02 30.13
C GLY A 134 0.67 10.94 30.95
#